data_9c9dbb9aa51c7fda8fb7ee82d215fe95
#
_entry.id   9c9dbb9aa51c7fda8fb7ee82d215fe95
#
_cell.length_a   1.000
_cell.length_b   1.000
_cell.length_c   1.000
_cell.angle_alpha   90.00
_cell.angle_beta   90.00
_cell.angle_gamma   90.00
#
_symmetry.space_group_name_H-M   'P 1'
#
loop_
_entity.id
_entity.type
_entity.pdbx_description
1 polymer ?
#
loop_
_entity_poly.entity_id
_entity_poly.type
_entity_poly.pdbx_seq_one_letter_code
_entity_poly.pdbx_strand_id
1 'polypeptide(L)'
;MKVFLAGATGVIGSRLALLLRDAKHDVTGTTRDPAKVSRLQALGIKPVVVDAFDADAMARCVASAEPDVVIHQLTDLPSAPGTPGYAAGQEANRRLRIEGTRNLVRAAAMAGVRRVIAQSIAFAYAPGEGARSEDDPLDVNAEPPRRLTVQGIIALEREVLQTPGIVGVVLRYGYTKSQQL
;
A
#
# COMPACT_ATOMS: atom_id res chain seq x y z
N MET A 1 10.55 -7.38 -15.56
CA MET A 1 9.16 -7.68 -15.16
C MET A 1 8.32 -6.41 -15.29
N LYS A 2 7.03 -6.57 -15.58
CA LYS A 2 6.05 -5.48 -15.48
C LYS A 2 5.58 -5.33 -14.03
N VAL A 3 5.72 -4.17 -13.46
CA VAL A 3 5.35 -3.88 -12.05
C VAL A 3 4.26 -2.83 -12.00
N PHE A 4 3.14 -3.14 -11.33
CA PHE A 4 2.12 -2.15 -11.01
C PHE A 4 2.35 -1.64 -9.58
N LEU A 5 2.79 -0.40 -9.44
CA LEU A 5 3.10 0.22 -8.16
C LEU A 5 1.99 1.17 -7.73
N ALA A 6 1.13 0.69 -6.87
CA ALA A 6 0.09 1.52 -6.26
C ALA A 6 0.69 2.42 -5.19
N GLY A 7 0.53 3.75 -5.33
CA GLY A 7 1.11 4.75 -4.43
C GLY A 7 2.51 5.23 -4.84
N ALA A 8 2.82 5.24 -6.14
CA ALA A 8 4.13 5.63 -6.69
C ALA A 8 4.58 7.07 -6.38
N THR A 9 3.66 7.94 -5.96
CA THR A 9 3.97 9.34 -5.62
C THR A 9 4.15 9.59 -4.12
N GLY A 10 3.98 8.55 -3.28
CA GLY A 10 4.24 8.61 -1.84
C GLY A 10 5.73 8.63 -1.51
N VAL A 11 6.07 8.83 -0.23
CA VAL A 11 7.46 8.92 0.25
C VAL A 11 8.26 7.66 -0.12
N ILE A 12 7.77 6.49 0.25
CA ILE A 12 8.43 5.21 -0.06
C ILE A 12 8.24 4.85 -1.54
N GLY A 13 7.01 5.00 -2.07
CA GLY A 13 6.67 4.63 -3.43
C GLY A 13 7.52 5.34 -4.49
N SER A 14 7.84 6.62 -4.30
CA SER A 14 8.66 7.37 -5.26
C SER A 14 10.11 6.87 -5.30
N ARG A 15 10.68 6.47 -4.16
CA ARG A 15 12.02 5.86 -4.08
C ARG A 15 12.03 4.47 -4.68
N LEU A 16 11.03 3.66 -4.33
CA LEU A 16 10.87 2.31 -4.86
C LEU A 16 10.71 2.32 -6.38
N ALA A 17 9.92 3.27 -6.93
CA ALA A 17 9.75 3.44 -8.37
C ALA A 17 11.09 3.64 -9.10
N LEU A 18 11.98 4.46 -8.55
CA LEU A 18 13.33 4.68 -9.10
C LEU A 18 14.18 3.42 -9.04
N LEU A 19 14.21 2.74 -7.91
CA LEU A 19 14.97 1.49 -7.74
C LEU A 19 14.51 0.39 -8.71
N LEU A 20 13.19 0.25 -8.88
CA LEU A 20 12.62 -0.72 -9.83
C LEU A 20 12.97 -0.36 -11.28
N ARG A 21 12.86 0.91 -11.67
CA ARG A 21 13.27 1.39 -12.98
C ARG A 21 14.76 1.12 -13.25
N ASP A 22 15.62 1.45 -12.28
CA ASP A 22 17.07 1.27 -12.42
C ASP A 22 17.45 -0.22 -12.52
N ALA A 23 16.68 -1.08 -11.86
CA ALA A 23 16.73 -2.53 -12.01
C ALA A 23 16.09 -3.05 -13.34
N LYS A 24 15.72 -2.14 -14.26
CA LYS A 24 15.16 -2.45 -15.59
C LYS A 24 13.80 -3.13 -15.56
N HIS A 25 12.99 -2.84 -14.55
CA HIS A 25 11.59 -3.21 -14.56
C HIS A 25 10.76 -2.17 -15.32
N ASP A 26 9.71 -2.63 -15.98
CA ASP A 26 8.69 -1.78 -16.60
C ASP A 26 7.66 -1.40 -15.52
N VAL A 27 7.70 -0.17 -15.05
CA VAL A 27 6.92 0.29 -13.90
C VAL A 27 5.74 1.14 -14.33
N THR A 28 4.53 0.69 -14.03
CA THR A 28 3.30 1.49 -14.07
C THR A 28 3.00 1.98 -12.65
N GLY A 29 3.06 3.28 -12.45
CA GLY A 29 2.89 3.90 -11.12
C GLY A 29 1.59 4.67 -10.99
N THR A 30 0.84 4.44 -9.88
CA THR A 30 -0.42 5.16 -9.68
C THR A 30 -0.26 6.44 -8.87
N THR A 31 -1.12 7.40 -9.18
CA THR A 31 -1.38 8.60 -8.38
C THR A 31 -2.88 8.91 -8.41
N ARG A 32 -3.43 9.50 -7.32
CA ARG A 32 -4.79 10.07 -7.34
C ARG A 32 -4.80 11.53 -7.83
N ASP A 33 -3.62 12.15 -7.91
CA ASP A 33 -3.45 13.56 -8.26
C ASP A 33 -2.92 13.71 -9.69
N PRO A 34 -3.73 14.20 -10.65
CA PRO A 34 -3.29 14.42 -12.03
C PRO A 34 -2.07 15.34 -12.16
N ALA A 35 -1.89 16.29 -11.24
CA ALA A 35 -0.74 17.20 -11.27
C ALA A 35 0.60 16.49 -11.07
N LYS A 36 0.59 15.25 -10.55
CA LYS A 36 1.81 14.45 -10.34
C LYS A 36 2.19 13.56 -11.53
N VAL A 37 1.40 13.56 -12.60
CA VAL A 37 1.65 12.74 -13.81
C VAL A 37 2.99 13.09 -14.43
N SER A 38 3.25 14.37 -14.67
CA SER A 38 4.50 14.84 -15.28
C SER A 38 5.73 14.43 -14.46
N ARG A 39 5.62 14.43 -13.12
CA ARG A 39 6.70 13.97 -12.22
C ARG A 39 7.01 12.48 -12.43
N LEU A 40 6.00 11.63 -12.53
CA LEU A 40 6.21 10.20 -12.79
C LEU A 40 6.83 9.97 -14.17
N GLN A 41 6.36 10.69 -15.21
CA GLN A 41 6.91 10.61 -16.55
C GLN A 41 8.39 11.03 -16.59
N ALA A 42 8.74 12.12 -15.92
CA ALA A 42 10.13 12.58 -15.80
C ALA A 42 11.05 11.56 -15.12
N LEU A 43 10.49 10.70 -14.26
CA LEU A 43 11.19 9.59 -13.63
C LEU A 43 11.26 8.32 -14.50
N GLY A 44 10.70 8.33 -15.73
CA GLY A 44 10.63 7.15 -16.59
C GLY A 44 9.60 6.11 -16.14
N ILE A 45 8.61 6.51 -15.33
CA ILE A 45 7.53 5.66 -14.83
C ILE A 45 6.28 5.92 -15.68
N LYS A 46 5.57 4.87 -16.08
CA LYS A 46 4.28 4.99 -16.76
C LYS A 46 3.21 5.45 -15.76
N PRO A 47 2.64 6.66 -15.89
CA PRO A 47 1.69 7.16 -14.89
C PRO A 47 0.29 6.66 -15.17
N VAL A 48 -0.43 6.33 -14.08
CA VAL A 48 -1.87 6.06 -14.11
C VAL A 48 -2.55 6.90 -13.04
N VAL A 49 -3.56 7.68 -13.43
CA VAL A 49 -4.40 8.42 -12.49
C VAL A 49 -5.59 7.56 -12.12
N VAL A 50 -5.67 7.16 -10.86
CA VAL A 50 -6.76 6.32 -10.35
C VAL A 50 -6.99 6.56 -8.86
N ASP A 51 -8.27 6.61 -8.47
CA ASP A 51 -8.67 6.57 -7.07
C ASP A 51 -8.76 5.10 -6.63
N ALA A 52 -8.11 4.76 -5.52
CA ALA A 52 -8.14 3.42 -4.94
C ALA A 52 -9.57 2.99 -4.50
N PHE A 53 -10.49 3.93 -4.32
CA PHE A 53 -11.88 3.65 -3.98
C PHE A 53 -12.76 3.35 -5.21
N ASP A 54 -12.32 3.67 -6.43
CA ASP A 54 -13.00 3.30 -7.67
C ASP A 54 -12.53 1.90 -8.11
N ALA A 55 -13.31 0.88 -7.72
CA ALA A 55 -12.99 -0.52 -7.99
C ALA A 55 -12.92 -0.84 -9.48
N ASP A 56 -13.81 -0.24 -10.29
CA ASP A 56 -13.87 -0.51 -11.72
C ASP A 56 -12.72 0.17 -12.47
N ALA A 57 -12.38 1.41 -12.11
CA ALA A 57 -11.21 2.08 -12.65
C ALA A 57 -9.92 1.33 -12.26
N MET A 58 -9.80 0.87 -11.00
CA MET A 58 -8.65 0.09 -10.56
C MET A 58 -8.52 -1.21 -11.36
N ALA A 59 -9.61 -1.94 -11.57
CA ALA A 59 -9.62 -3.17 -12.37
C ALA A 59 -9.16 -2.91 -13.81
N ARG A 60 -9.69 -1.85 -14.46
CA ARG A 60 -9.26 -1.47 -15.82
C ARG A 60 -7.77 -1.10 -15.88
N CYS A 61 -7.29 -0.35 -14.90
CA CYS A 61 -5.88 0.09 -14.86
C CYS A 61 -4.92 -1.09 -14.67
N VAL A 62 -5.22 -2.02 -13.77
CA VAL A 62 -4.38 -3.22 -13.55
C VAL A 62 -4.42 -4.12 -14.78
N ALA A 63 -5.61 -4.37 -15.36
CA ALA A 63 -5.74 -5.18 -16.57
C ALA A 63 -4.96 -4.60 -17.76
N SER A 64 -5.04 -3.28 -17.96
CA SER A 64 -4.30 -2.58 -19.06
C SER A 64 -2.79 -2.60 -18.85
N ALA A 65 -2.30 -2.63 -17.62
CA ALA A 65 -0.87 -2.68 -17.32
C ALA A 65 -0.29 -4.10 -17.48
N GLU A 66 -1.12 -5.15 -17.44
CA GLU A 66 -0.72 -6.57 -17.51
C GLU A 66 0.50 -6.90 -16.62
N PRO A 67 0.46 -6.60 -15.32
CA PRO A 67 1.64 -6.70 -14.49
C PRO A 67 1.96 -8.14 -14.09
N ASP A 68 3.25 -8.45 -13.95
CA ASP A 68 3.73 -9.70 -13.34
C ASP A 68 3.57 -9.67 -11.80
N VAL A 69 3.64 -8.46 -11.22
CA VAL A 69 3.53 -8.22 -9.78
C VAL A 69 2.84 -6.88 -9.48
N VAL A 70 2.00 -6.87 -8.46
CA VAL A 70 1.41 -5.66 -7.89
C VAL A 70 2.10 -5.35 -6.56
N ILE A 71 2.55 -4.10 -6.41
CA ILE A 71 3.15 -3.60 -5.16
C ILE A 71 2.23 -2.52 -4.58
N HIS A 72 1.79 -2.73 -3.35
CA HIS A 72 0.87 -1.87 -2.62
C HIS A 72 1.62 -0.98 -1.62
N GLN A 73 1.75 0.31 -1.94
CA GLN A 73 2.35 1.35 -1.09
C GLN A 73 1.36 2.49 -0.77
N LEU A 74 0.05 2.23 -0.94
CA LEU A 74 -0.97 3.24 -0.65
C LEU A 74 -1.07 3.48 0.86
N THR A 75 -0.98 4.74 1.24
CA THR A 75 -1.24 5.23 2.59
C THR A 75 -1.88 6.61 2.51
N ASP A 76 -2.71 6.93 3.49
CA ASP A 76 -3.26 8.25 3.72
C ASP A 76 -2.96 8.62 5.17
N LEU A 77 -1.67 8.83 5.46
CA LEU A 77 -1.20 9.03 6.82
C LEU A 77 -1.79 10.31 7.41
N PRO A 78 -2.29 10.26 8.65
CA PRO A 78 -2.80 11.44 9.33
C PRO A 78 -1.68 12.45 9.59
N SER A 79 -2.07 13.68 9.82
CA SER A 79 -1.20 14.70 10.41
C SER A 79 -0.68 14.23 11.79
N ALA A 80 0.21 15.00 12.40
CA ALA A 80 0.79 14.61 13.69
C ALA A 80 -0.29 14.43 14.79
N PRO A 81 -0.07 13.51 15.74
CA PRO A 81 -0.96 13.35 16.90
C PRO A 81 -1.21 14.68 17.62
N GLY A 82 -2.47 14.91 18.02
CA GLY A 82 -2.89 16.13 18.70
C GLY A 82 -3.16 17.33 17.78
N THR A 83 -2.95 17.22 16.46
CA THR A 83 -3.29 18.27 15.51
C THR A 83 -4.74 18.17 15.03
N PRO A 84 -5.37 19.28 14.60
CA PRO A 84 -6.65 19.25 13.94
C PRO A 84 -6.65 18.31 12.74
N GLY A 85 -7.69 17.47 12.62
CA GLY A 85 -7.80 16.49 11.53
C GLY A 85 -7.10 15.15 11.76
N TYR A 86 -6.36 14.95 12.85
CA TYR A 86 -5.68 13.68 13.13
C TYR A 86 -6.63 12.48 13.14
N ALA A 87 -7.76 12.57 13.85
CA ALA A 87 -8.75 11.49 13.92
C ALA A 87 -9.38 11.20 12.56
N ALA A 88 -9.72 12.23 11.79
CA ALA A 88 -10.25 12.08 10.44
C ALA A 88 -9.22 11.43 9.50
N GLY A 89 -7.96 11.80 9.60
CA GLY A 89 -6.87 11.19 8.84
C GLY A 89 -6.63 9.73 9.21
N GLN A 90 -6.76 9.36 10.49
CA GLN A 90 -6.70 7.95 10.91
C GLN A 90 -7.82 7.12 10.28
N GLU A 91 -9.04 7.64 10.26
CA GLU A 91 -10.18 6.98 9.64
C GLU A 91 -10.02 6.87 8.12
N ALA A 92 -9.56 7.93 7.46
CA ALA A 92 -9.27 7.91 6.03
C ALA A 92 -8.22 6.84 5.67
N ASN A 93 -7.14 6.76 6.45
CA ASN A 93 -6.10 5.74 6.25
C ASN A 93 -6.61 4.32 6.55
N ARG A 94 -7.45 4.14 7.59
CA ARG A 94 -8.12 2.87 7.88
C ARG A 94 -9.00 2.44 6.70
N ARG A 95 -9.83 3.34 6.20
CA ARG A 95 -10.69 3.10 5.05
C ARG A 95 -9.88 2.71 3.81
N LEU A 96 -8.80 3.43 3.52
CA LEU A 96 -7.91 3.12 2.40
C LEU A 96 -7.30 1.72 2.52
N ARG A 97 -6.87 1.33 3.72
CA ARG A 97 -6.32 -0.02 3.97
C ARG A 97 -7.37 -1.12 3.85
N ILE A 98 -8.63 -0.86 4.13
CA ILE A 98 -9.72 -1.83 3.98
C ILE A 98 -10.21 -1.87 2.53
N GLU A 99 -10.78 -0.75 2.05
CA GLU A 99 -11.46 -0.69 0.76
C GLU A 99 -10.45 -0.62 -0.41
N GLY A 100 -9.47 0.26 -0.31
CA GLY A 100 -8.46 0.43 -1.36
C GLY A 100 -7.61 -0.82 -1.56
N THR A 101 -7.24 -1.52 -0.48
CA THR A 101 -6.53 -2.80 -0.59
C THR A 101 -7.40 -3.86 -1.24
N ARG A 102 -8.66 -4.00 -0.81
CA ARG A 102 -9.61 -4.96 -1.41
C ARG A 102 -9.76 -4.72 -2.91
N ASN A 103 -9.96 -3.48 -3.33
CA ASN A 103 -10.11 -3.14 -4.74
C ASN A 103 -8.85 -3.48 -5.54
N LEU A 104 -7.66 -3.16 -5.02
CA LEU A 104 -6.39 -3.45 -5.68
C LEU A 104 -6.11 -4.96 -5.78
N VAL A 105 -6.30 -5.71 -4.69
CA VAL A 105 -6.06 -7.16 -4.66
C VAL A 105 -7.06 -7.89 -5.55
N ARG A 106 -8.34 -7.48 -5.54
CA ARG A 106 -9.37 -8.00 -6.45
C ARG A 106 -9.02 -7.71 -7.91
N ALA A 107 -8.60 -6.50 -8.23
CA ALA A 107 -8.15 -6.13 -9.58
C ALA A 107 -6.96 -7.00 -10.04
N ALA A 108 -5.98 -7.24 -9.16
CA ALA A 108 -4.86 -8.13 -9.41
C ALA A 108 -5.32 -9.57 -9.70
N ALA A 109 -6.19 -10.13 -8.87
CA ALA A 109 -6.74 -11.47 -9.06
C ALA A 109 -7.51 -11.61 -10.38
N MET A 110 -8.37 -10.64 -10.71
CA MET A 110 -9.14 -10.62 -11.98
C MET A 110 -8.24 -10.53 -13.21
N ALA A 111 -7.10 -9.83 -13.12
CA ALA A 111 -6.10 -9.72 -14.19
C ALA A 111 -5.15 -10.92 -14.26
N GLY A 112 -5.31 -11.95 -13.42
CA GLY A 112 -4.45 -13.13 -13.38
C GLY A 112 -3.07 -12.90 -12.77
N VAL A 113 -2.87 -11.80 -12.06
CA VAL A 113 -1.63 -11.50 -11.34
C VAL A 113 -1.50 -12.47 -10.17
N ARG A 114 -0.36 -13.15 -10.08
CA ARG A 114 -0.13 -14.15 -9.04
C ARG A 114 0.55 -13.62 -7.79
N ARG A 115 1.20 -12.47 -7.85
CA ARG A 115 1.99 -11.95 -6.71
C ARG A 115 1.57 -10.53 -6.35
N VAL A 116 1.23 -10.35 -5.08
CA VAL A 116 0.96 -9.04 -4.48
C VAL A 116 1.88 -8.85 -3.28
N ILE A 117 2.61 -7.73 -3.26
CA ILE A 117 3.50 -7.34 -2.16
C ILE A 117 2.92 -6.08 -1.53
N ALA A 118 2.62 -6.10 -0.24
CA ALA A 118 2.01 -4.96 0.44
C ALA A 118 2.84 -4.46 1.62
N GLN A 119 2.85 -3.14 1.76
CA GLN A 119 3.36 -2.50 2.96
C GLN A 119 2.38 -2.68 4.12
N SER A 120 2.86 -3.20 5.23
CA SER A 120 2.25 -3.16 6.54
C SER A 120 3.15 -2.43 7.53
N ILE A 121 2.88 -2.51 8.83
CA ILE A 121 3.64 -1.81 9.87
C ILE A 121 3.93 -2.70 11.08
N ALA A 122 5.18 -2.69 11.55
CA ALA A 122 5.61 -3.50 12.68
C ALA A 122 5.01 -3.03 14.02
N PHE A 123 4.68 -1.76 14.16
CA PHE A 123 4.05 -1.25 15.39
C PHE A 123 2.56 -1.60 15.54
N ALA A 124 2.02 -2.49 14.70
CA ALA A 124 0.70 -3.10 14.87
C ALA A 124 0.73 -4.38 15.72
N TYR A 125 1.91 -4.90 16.06
CA TYR A 125 2.03 -6.05 16.95
C TYR A 125 1.40 -5.80 18.33
N ALA A 126 0.87 -6.85 18.94
CA ALA A 126 0.42 -6.81 20.34
C ALA A 126 1.57 -6.41 21.27
N PRO A 127 1.29 -5.69 22.38
CA PRO A 127 2.31 -5.37 23.38
C PRO A 127 3.01 -6.62 23.90
N GLY A 128 4.31 -6.51 24.23
CA GLY A 128 5.10 -7.61 24.76
C GLY A 128 6.58 -7.24 24.78
N GLU A 129 7.39 -8.07 25.43
CA GLU A 129 8.83 -7.89 25.57
C GLU A 129 9.60 -8.59 24.43
N GLY A 130 10.81 -8.09 24.15
CA GLY A 130 11.74 -8.69 23.20
C GLY A 130 11.49 -8.36 21.73
N ALA A 131 12.26 -8.99 20.86
CA ALA A 131 12.11 -8.88 19.42
C ALA A 131 10.84 -9.59 18.95
N ARG A 132 10.24 -9.07 17.88
CA ARG A 132 9.05 -9.63 17.24
C ARG A 132 9.42 -10.39 15.99
N SER A 133 8.70 -11.48 15.73
CA SER A 133 8.74 -12.26 14.51
C SER A 133 7.46 -12.04 13.69
N GLU A 134 7.43 -12.54 12.47
CA GLU A 134 6.24 -12.51 11.62
C GLU A 134 5.06 -13.32 12.17
N ASP A 135 5.32 -14.31 13.02
CA ASP A 135 4.29 -15.14 13.65
C ASP A 135 3.66 -14.51 14.89
N ASP A 136 4.26 -13.44 15.41
CA ASP A 136 3.71 -12.74 16.57
C ASP A 136 2.38 -12.06 16.23
N PRO A 137 1.39 -12.10 17.16
CA PRO A 137 0.06 -11.60 16.91
C PRO A 137 0.01 -10.08 16.79
N LEU A 138 -0.91 -9.60 15.94
CA LEU A 138 -1.29 -8.20 15.92
C LEU A 138 -2.18 -7.86 17.13
N ASP A 139 -2.18 -6.59 17.52
CA ASP A 139 -2.92 -6.07 18.68
C ASP A 139 -4.43 -5.95 18.41
N VAL A 140 -5.11 -7.09 18.33
CA VAL A 140 -6.56 -7.16 18.04
C VAL A 140 -7.42 -6.46 19.09
N ASN A 141 -6.88 -6.32 20.32
CA ASN A 141 -7.55 -5.69 21.46
C ASN A 141 -7.10 -4.23 21.68
N ALA A 142 -6.42 -3.65 20.70
CA ALA A 142 -5.96 -2.25 20.80
C ALA A 142 -7.09 -1.30 21.20
N GLU A 143 -6.78 -0.36 22.09
CA GLU A 143 -7.68 0.71 22.49
C GLU A 143 -7.57 1.93 21.54
N PRO A 144 -8.60 2.79 21.46
CA PRO A 144 -8.48 4.06 20.75
C PRO A 144 -7.33 4.93 21.29
N PRO A 145 -6.64 5.68 20.43
CA PRO A 145 -6.85 5.85 18.97
C PRO A 145 -6.20 4.76 18.11
N ARG A 146 -5.36 3.90 18.69
CA ARG A 146 -4.58 2.87 18.01
C ARG A 146 -5.45 1.82 17.30
N ARG A 147 -6.65 1.53 17.83
CA ARG A 147 -7.60 0.55 17.28
C ARG A 147 -7.85 0.72 15.77
N LEU A 148 -8.09 1.96 15.31
CA LEU A 148 -8.35 2.23 13.89
C LEU A 148 -7.17 1.79 13.00
N THR A 149 -5.97 2.10 13.42
CA THR A 149 -4.75 1.70 12.71
C THR A 149 -4.63 0.18 12.62
N VAL A 150 -4.78 -0.53 13.75
CA VAL A 150 -4.64 -2.00 13.81
C VAL A 150 -5.73 -2.68 13.01
N GLN A 151 -6.98 -2.23 13.07
CA GLN A 151 -8.08 -2.76 12.25
C GLN A 151 -7.79 -2.64 10.75
N GLY A 152 -7.27 -1.49 10.31
CA GLY A 152 -6.88 -1.30 8.91
C GLY A 152 -5.77 -2.25 8.48
N ILE A 153 -4.78 -2.47 9.35
CA ILE A 153 -3.67 -3.41 9.10
C ILE A 153 -4.16 -4.86 9.02
N ILE A 154 -4.97 -5.29 9.97
CA ILE A 154 -5.53 -6.65 9.96
C ILE A 154 -6.31 -6.91 8.68
N ALA A 155 -7.13 -5.96 8.24
CA ALA A 155 -7.88 -6.09 7.01
C ALA A 155 -6.97 -6.15 5.77
N LEU A 156 -5.96 -5.28 5.67
CA LEU A 156 -4.98 -5.28 4.59
C LEU A 156 -4.22 -6.62 4.51
N GLU A 157 -3.66 -7.08 5.64
CA GLU A 157 -2.89 -8.32 5.67
C GLU A 157 -3.77 -9.52 5.31
N ARG A 158 -5.00 -9.58 5.80
CA ARG A 158 -5.96 -10.63 5.44
C ARG A 158 -6.27 -10.65 3.94
N GLU A 159 -6.58 -9.50 3.33
CA GLU A 159 -6.87 -9.41 1.89
C GLU A 159 -5.67 -9.89 1.05
N VAL A 160 -4.46 -9.49 1.42
CA VAL A 160 -3.25 -9.84 0.68
C VAL A 160 -2.89 -11.32 0.86
N LEU A 161 -2.95 -11.84 2.09
CA LEU A 161 -2.46 -13.19 2.40
C LEU A 161 -3.50 -14.28 2.14
N GLN A 162 -4.81 -13.97 2.13
CA GLN A 162 -5.88 -14.97 2.07
C GLN A 162 -6.67 -14.95 0.75
N THR A 163 -6.35 -14.07 -0.21
CA THR A 163 -7.04 -14.06 -1.50
C THR A 163 -6.62 -15.28 -2.34
N PRO A 164 -7.55 -16.13 -2.74
CA PRO A 164 -7.24 -17.31 -3.54
C PRO A 164 -6.54 -16.97 -4.87
N GLY A 165 -5.53 -17.74 -5.24
CA GLY A 165 -4.75 -17.53 -6.45
C GLY A 165 -3.67 -16.43 -6.36
N ILE A 166 -3.60 -15.71 -5.25
CA ILE A 166 -2.56 -14.72 -4.98
C ILE A 166 -1.50 -15.30 -4.05
N VAL A 167 -0.23 -15.14 -4.41
CA VAL A 167 0.91 -15.30 -3.52
C VAL A 167 1.16 -13.95 -2.86
N GLY A 168 0.55 -13.75 -1.69
CA GLY A 168 0.66 -12.53 -0.91
C GLY A 168 1.97 -12.46 -0.13
N VAL A 169 2.60 -11.29 -0.12
CA VAL A 169 3.75 -10.97 0.73
C VAL A 169 3.44 -9.68 1.48
N VAL A 170 3.56 -9.70 2.80
CA VAL A 170 3.33 -8.53 3.64
C VAL A 170 4.64 -8.13 4.31
N LEU A 171 5.04 -6.88 4.13
CA LEU A 171 6.25 -6.31 4.71
C LEU A 171 5.88 -5.37 5.86
N ARG A 172 6.09 -5.80 7.09
CA ARG A 172 5.82 -4.98 8.30
C ARG A 172 6.97 -4.01 8.53
N TYR A 173 6.85 -2.81 7.97
CA TYR A 173 7.87 -1.76 8.10
C TYR A 173 7.94 -1.22 9.52
N GLY A 174 9.18 -1.01 10.01
CA GLY A 174 9.45 -0.23 11.22
C GLY A 174 9.38 1.27 10.98
N TYR A 175 9.82 2.07 11.96
CA TYR A 175 9.94 3.52 11.80
C TYR A 175 11.06 3.86 10.82
N THR A 176 10.75 4.68 9.81
CA THR A 176 11.74 5.29 8.94
C THR A 176 12.01 6.72 9.41
N LYS A 177 13.28 7.09 9.62
CA LYS A 177 13.65 8.48 9.89
C LYS A 177 13.58 9.25 8.56
N SER A 178 12.82 10.35 8.53
CA SER A 178 12.61 11.17 7.34
C SER A 178 13.90 11.76 6.73
N GLN A 179 15.00 11.79 7.48
CA GLN A 179 16.31 12.28 7.02
C GLN A 179 17.11 11.22 6.22
N GLN A 180 16.66 9.98 6.12
CA GLN A 180 17.34 8.91 5.39
C GLN A 180 16.58 8.49 4.12
N LEU A 181 15.50 9.15 3.79
CA LEU A 181 14.69 8.97 2.59
C LEU A 181 14.78 10.22 1.71
#